data_77d8accdcef00b58de37832fe5d6c96e
#
_entry.id   77d8accdcef00b58de37832fe5d6c96e
#
_cell.length_a   1.000
_cell.length_b   1.000
_cell.length_c   1.000
_cell.angle_alpha   90.00
_cell.angle_beta   90.00
_cell.angle_gamma   90.00
#
_symmetry.space_group_name_H-M   'P 1'
#
loop_
_entity.id
_entity.type
_entity.pdbx_description
1 polymer ?
#
loop_
_entity_poly.entity_id
_entity_poly.type
_entity_poly.pdbx_seq_one_letter_code
_entity_poly.pdbx_strand_id
1 'polypeptide(L)'
;TCVLIALSGCTNGGSNKESMEVVLNIKRKVKPECVSALKESFLKCKESTLLEPGCIDYGMYQSLTDSTEFFIAETWKNDGELQKHGETAHLKQHLNEIKDMGDPSYKGSFRKIYVCPSVND
;
A
#
# COMPACT_ATOMS: atom_id res chain seq x y z
N THR A 1 10.24 -13.74 -23.57
CA THR A 1 10.51 -15.06 -22.93
C THR A 1 10.51 -14.97 -21.42
N CYS A 2 11.15 -13.96 -20.85
CA CYS A 2 11.20 -13.78 -19.37
C CYS A 2 9.80 -13.58 -18.77
N VAL A 3 8.94 -12.87 -19.46
CA VAL A 3 7.58 -12.59 -18.99
C VAL A 3 6.74 -13.87 -18.91
N LEU A 4 6.90 -14.74 -19.89
CA LEU A 4 6.17 -16.01 -19.92
C LEU A 4 6.59 -16.95 -18.79
N ILE A 5 7.89 -16.97 -18.48
CA ILE A 5 8.43 -17.80 -17.41
C ILE A 5 7.92 -17.31 -16.05
N ALA A 6 7.90 -15.99 -15.86
CA ALA A 6 7.40 -15.41 -14.61
C ALA A 6 5.91 -15.72 -14.41
N LEU A 7 5.11 -15.61 -15.47
CA LEU A 7 3.68 -15.94 -15.41
C LEU A 7 3.46 -17.41 -15.09
N SER A 8 4.27 -18.28 -15.70
CA SER A 8 4.19 -19.71 -15.43
C SER A 8 4.50 -20.02 -13.96
N GLY A 9 5.51 -19.37 -13.41
CA GLY A 9 5.82 -19.53 -11.99
C GLY A 9 4.69 -19.11 -11.08
N CYS A 10 4.03 -18.00 -11.39
CA CYS A 10 2.89 -17.53 -10.61
C CYS A 10 1.69 -18.48 -10.68
N THR A 11 1.40 -19.01 -11.86
CA THR A 11 0.25 -19.89 -12.03
C THR A 11 0.44 -21.23 -11.35
N ASN A 12 1.67 -21.74 -11.35
CA ASN A 12 1.97 -23.01 -10.69
C ASN A 12 2.15 -22.88 -9.19
N GLY A 13 2.36 -21.67 -8.71
CA GLY A 13 2.67 -21.40 -7.32
C GLY A 13 1.48 -20.99 -6.48
N GLY A 14 0.25 -21.37 -6.85
CA GLY A 14 -0.94 -21.02 -6.09
C GLY A 14 -0.86 -21.39 -4.61
N SER A 15 -0.18 -22.52 -4.30
CA SER A 15 0.04 -22.96 -2.93
C SER A 15 1.01 -22.08 -2.16
N ASN A 16 1.84 -21.26 -2.85
CA ASN A 16 2.87 -20.43 -2.24
C ASN A 16 2.43 -18.96 -2.08
N LYS A 17 1.16 -18.67 -2.32
CA LYS A 17 0.62 -17.32 -2.23
C LYS A 17 0.88 -16.69 -0.87
N GLU A 18 0.80 -17.49 0.20
CA GLU A 18 1.02 -17.03 1.56
C GLU A 18 2.45 -16.56 1.83
N SER A 19 3.42 -17.03 1.04
CA SER A 19 4.82 -16.64 1.17
C SER A 19 5.24 -15.56 0.18
N MET A 20 4.35 -15.17 -0.74
CA MET A 20 4.64 -14.13 -1.72
C MET A 20 4.61 -12.75 -1.09
N GLU A 21 5.47 -11.87 -1.59
CA GLU A 21 5.36 -10.46 -1.25
C GLU A 21 4.05 -9.90 -1.76
N VAL A 22 3.51 -8.96 -1.02
CA VAL A 22 2.22 -8.34 -1.31
C VAL A 22 2.44 -6.85 -1.53
N VAL A 23 1.88 -6.33 -2.62
CA VAL A 23 1.91 -4.90 -2.93
C VAL A 23 0.49 -4.35 -2.85
N LEU A 24 0.33 -3.24 -2.15
CA LEU A 24 -0.91 -2.47 -2.16
C LEU A 24 -0.70 -1.19 -2.95
N ASN A 25 -1.60 -0.92 -3.88
CA ASN A 25 -1.65 0.34 -4.61
C ASN A 25 -2.99 1.00 -4.34
N ILE A 26 -2.97 2.18 -3.74
CA ILE A 26 -4.18 2.89 -3.33
C ILE A 26 -4.15 4.29 -3.93
N LYS A 27 -5.20 4.64 -4.67
CA LYS A 27 -5.40 6.00 -5.16
C LYS A 27 -6.45 6.69 -4.31
N ARG A 28 -6.12 7.90 -3.86
CA ARG A 28 -6.95 8.67 -2.95
C ARG A 28 -6.93 10.14 -3.36
N LYS A 29 -8.07 10.78 -3.24
CA LYS A 29 -8.15 12.22 -3.42
C LYS A 29 -8.80 12.82 -2.19
N VAL A 30 -8.22 13.89 -1.68
CA VAL A 30 -8.74 14.56 -0.48
C VAL A 30 -9.22 15.95 -0.83
N LYS A 31 -10.01 16.54 0.06
CA LYS A 31 -10.42 17.92 -0.05
C LYS A 31 -9.17 18.82 0.01
N PRO A 32 -9.15 19.93 -0.75
CA PRO A 32 -7.95 20.79 -0.78
C PRO A 32 -7.49 21.24 0.60
N GLU A 33 -8.41 21.59 1.48
CA GLU A 33 -8.10 22.02 2.84
C GLU A 33 -7.53 20.92 3.73
N CYS A 34 -7.62 19.66 3.29
CA CYS A 34 -7.15 18.50 4.05
C CYS A 34 -5.76 18.02 3.64
N VAL A 35 -5.17 18.58 2.59
CA VAL A 35 -3.89 18.10 2.05
C VAL A 35 -2.78 18.10 3.09
N SER A 36 -2.60 19.20 3.81
CA SER A 36 -1.54 19.28 4.83
C SER A 36 -1.78 18.28 5.96
N ALA A 37 -3.02 18.16 6.43
CA ALA A 37 -3.36 17.25 7.51
C ALA A 37 -3.16 15.79 7.10
N LEU A 38 -3.48 15.44 5.84
CA LEU A 38 -3.24 14.10 5.32
C LEU A 38 -1.75 13.78 5.31
N LYS A 39 -0.93 14.69 4.81
CA LYS A 39 0.53 14.49 4.75
C LYS A 39 1.10 14.28 6.14
N GLU A 40 0.71 15.10 7.09
CA GLU A 40 1.19 15.02 8.47
C GLU A 40 0.79 13.69 9.12
N SER A 41 -0.45 13.29 8.97
CA SER A 41 -0.96 12.03 9.52
C SER A 41 -0.25 10.83 8.91
N PHE A 42 -0.05 10.84 7.58
CA PHE A 42 0.65 9.77 6.89
C PHE A 42 2.11 9.66 7.37
N LEU A 43 2.82 10.76 7.46
CA LEU A 43 4.23 10.74 7.88
C LEU A 43 4.39 10.20 9.29
N LYS A 44 3.48 10.55 10.18
CA LYS A 44 3.48 10.03 11.55
C LYS A 44 3.27 8.51 11.56
N CYS A 45 2.31 8.03 10.77
CA CYS A 45 2.05 6.59 10.64
C CYS A 45 3.25 5.87 10.03
N LYS A 46 3.90 6.47 9.04
CA LYS A 46 5.05 5.89 8.36
C LYS A 46 6.20 5.61 9.30
N GLU A 47 6.48 6.49 10.24
CA GLU A 47 7.56 6.27 11.21
C GLU A 47 7.41 4.94 11.94
N SER A 48 6.21 4.65 12.42
CA SER A 48 5.94 3.39 13.11
C SER A 48 5.85 2.20 12.15
N THR A 49 5.29 2.42 10.97
CA THR A 49 5.12 1.37 9.97
C THR A 49 6.46 0.82 9.49
N LEU A 50 7.45 1.68 9.29
CA LEU A 50 8.78 1.25 8.85
C LEU A 50 9.51 0.40 9.91
N LEU A 51 9.06 0.42 11.15
CA LEU A 51 9.61 -0.43 12.22
C LEU A 51 8.97 -1.81 12.26
N GLU A 52 7.89 -2.02 11.52
CA GLU A 52 7.24 -3.33 11.46
C GLU A 52 8.14 -4.31 10.70
N PRO A 53 8.40 -5.52 11.25
CA PRO A 53 9.37 -6.44 10.63
C PRO A 53 9.03 -6.87 9.20
N GLY A 54 7.75 -6.89 8.87
CA GLY A 54 7.30 -7.31 7.53
C GLY A 54 7.16 -6.19 6.53
N CYS A 55 7.44 -4.93 6.90
CA CYS A 55 7.32 -3.80 5.99
C CYS A 55 8.56 -3.70 5.10
N ILE A 56 8.36 -3.82 3.79
CA ILE A 56 9.44 -3.66 2.82
C ILE A 56 9.46 -2.22 2.29
N ASP A 57 8.29 -1.67 1.98
CA ASP A 57 8.17 -0.31 1.48
C ASP A 57 6.82 0.27 1.91
N TYR A 58 6.80 1.56 2.19
CA TYR A 58 5.59 2.26 2.62
C TYR A 58 5.71 3.73 2.25
N GLY A 59 5.01 4.15 1.20
CA GLY A 59 5.14 5.50 0.70
C GLY A 59 3.85 6.09 0.16
N MET A 60 3.78 7.41 0.19
CA MET A 60 2.67 8.16 -0.39
C MET A 60 3.25 9.21 -1.33
N TYR A 61 2.65 9.31 -2.51
CA TYR A 61 3.12 10.18 -3.59
C TYR A 61 2.01 11.10 -4.03
N GLN A 62 2.35 12.34 -4.31
CA GLN A 62 1.41 13.35 -4.73
C GLN A 62 1.47 13.49 -6.25
N SER A 63 0.31 13.59 -6.91
CA SER A 63 0.24 13.78 -8.36
C SER A 63 0.90 15.10 -8.76
N LEU A 64 1.61 15.07 -9.87
CA LEU A 64 2.22 16.28 -10.44
C LEU A 64 1.18 17.23 -11.07
N THR A 65 0.00 16.72 -11.37
CA THR A 65 -1.04 17.52 -12.05
C THR A 65 -2.23 17.86 -11.13
N ASP A 66 -2.31 17.25 -9.95
CA ASP A 66 -3.40 17.51 -9.02
C ASP A 66 -2.88 17.34 -7.59
N SER A 67 -2.70 18.45 -6.89
CA SER A 67 -2.15 18.47 -5.53
C SER A 67 -3.04 17.77 -4.49
N THR A 68 -4.27 17.44 -4.84
CA THR A 68 -5.20 16.74 -3.94
C THR A 68 -5.24 15.24 -4.17
N GLU A 69 -4.59 14.76 -5.23
CA GLU A 69 -4.56 13.34 -5.57
C GLU A 69 -3.27 12.68 -5.10
N PHE A 70 -3.43 11.53 -4.42
CA PHE A 70 -2.33 10.79 -3.83
C PHE A 70 -2.36 9.34 -4.24
N PHE A 71 -1.17 8.76 -4.35
CA PHE A 71 -0.96 7.35 -4.60
C PHE A 71 -0.17 6.78 -3.43
N ILE A 72 -0.71 5.75 -2.79
CA ILE A 72 -0.03 5.05 -1.70
C ILE A 72 0.48 3.72 -2.26
N ALA A 73 1.77 3.47 -2.08
CA ALA A 73 2.40 2.23 -2.49
C ALA A 73 3.00 1.57 -1.25
N GLU A 74 2.58 0.33 -1.00
CA GLU A 74 3.06 -0.45 0.13
C GLU A 74 3.55 -1.79 -0.39
N THR A 75 4.64 -2.30 0.18
CA THR A 75 5.10 -3.65 -0.08
C THR A 75 5.34 -4.35 1.24
N TRP A 76 4.78 -5.54 1.37
CA TRP A 76 4.85 -6.35 2.59
C TRP A 76 5.45 -7.71 2.27
N LYS A 77 6.17 -8.26 3.24
CA LYS A 77 6.86 -9.54 3.09
C LYS A 77 5.90 -10.67 2.69
N ASN A 78 4.69 -10.66 3.24
CA ASN A 78 3.64 -11.64 2.95
C ASN A 78 2.31 -11.15 3.49
N ASP A 79 1.23 -11.91 3.22
CA ASP A 79 -0.11 -11.59 3.70
C ASP A 79 -0.20 -11.49 5.22
N GLY A 80 0.50 -12.36 5.93
CA GLY A 80 0.48 -12.36 7.40
C GLY A 80 1.01 -11.07 7.99
N GLU A 81 2.09 -10.54 7.40
CA GLU A 81 2.67 -9.29 7.86
C GLU A 81 1.77 -8.09 7.52
N LEU A 82 1.11 -8.12 6.36
CA LEU A 82 0.13 -7.09 6.02
C LEU A 82 -1.05 -7.12 7.00
N GLN A 83 -1.53 -8.31 7.35
CA GLN A 83 -2.62 -8.45 8.32
C GLN A 83 -2.24 -7.86 9.66
N LYS A 84 -1.02 -8.11 10.13
CA LYS A 84 -0.52 -7.52 11.37
C LYS A 84 -0.52 -6.00 11.31
N HIS A 85 -0.11 -5.44 10.16
CA HIS A 85 -0.15 -3.99 9.94
C HIS A 85 -1.56 -3.45 10.15
N GLY A 86 -2.56 -4.13 9.60
CA GLY A 86 -3.96 -3.73 9.74
C GLY A 86 -4.45 -3.67 11.19
N GLU A 87 -3.78 -4.38 12.09
CA GLU A 87 -4.17 -4.44 13.49
C GLU A 87 -3.38 -3.46 14.37
N THR A 88 -2.42 -2.72 13.81
CA THR A 88 -1.59 -1.81 14.59
C THR A 88 -2.34 -0.58 15.04
N ALA A 89 -1.95 -0.07 16.21
CA ALA A 89 -2.53 1.17 16.75
C ALA A 89 -2.23 2.36 15.85
N HIS A 90 -1.02 2.43 15.28
CA HIS A 90 -0.64 3.57 14.44
C HIS A 90 -1.44 3.63 13.13
N LEU A 91 -1.76 2.47 12.52
CA LEU A 91 -2.60 2.50 11.34
C LEU A 91 -4.04 2.88 11.70
N LYS A 92 -4.59 2.31 12.77
CA LYS A 92 -5.94 2.65 13.22
C LYS A 92 -6.07 4.14 13.52
N GLN A 93 -5.06 4.73 14.15
CA GLN A 93 -5.04 6.16 14.42
C GLN A 93 -5.03 6.98 13.13
N HIS A 94 -4.15 6.61 12.18
CA HIS A 94 -4.07 7.29 10.89
C HIS A 94 -5.42 7.23 10.15
N LEU A 95 -6.02 6.04 10.05
CA LEU A 95 -7.30 5.88 9.35
C LEU A 95 -8.41 6.68 10.04
N ASN A 96 -8.39 6.75 11.36
CA ASN A 96 -9.36 7.57 12.09
C ASN A 96 -9.15 9.07 11.81
N GLU A 97 -7.91 9.51 11.72
CA GLU A 97 -7.59 10.92 11.44
C GLU A 97 -8.04 11.34 10.05
N ILE A 98 -7.93 10.46 9.06
CA ILE A 98 -8.21 10.80 7.66
C ILE A 98 -9.63 10.44 7.18
N LYS A 99 -10.44 9.81 8.01
CA LYS A 99 -11.72 9.22 7.58
C LYS A 99 -12.68 10.21 6.90
N ASP A 100 -12.63 11.50 7.27
CA ASP A 100 -13.51 12.52 6.72
C ASP A 100 -12.82 13.46 5.74
N MET A 101 -11.58 13.16 5.35
CA MET A 101 -10.80 14.03 4.47
C MET A 101 -11.08 13.80 2.98
N GLY A 102 -11.67 12.66 2.62
CA GLY A 102 -11.83 12.25 1.23
C GLY A 102 -12.74 13.18 0.43
N ASP A 103 -12.39 13.37 -0.85
CA ASP A 103 -13.25 14.03 -1.81
C ASP A 103 -14.42 13.10 -2.14
N PRO A 104 -15.67 13.46 -1.82
CA PRO A 104 -16.79 12.55 -2.03
C PRO A 104 -17.11 12.27 -3.50
N SER A 105 -16.60 13.08 -4.43
CA SER A 105 -16.79 12.86 -5.86
C SER A 105 -15.75 11.91 -6.47
N TYR A 106 -14.72 11.53 -5.73
CA TYR A 106 -13.63 10.69 -6.22
C TYR A 106 -13.77 9.27 -5.70
N LYS A 107 -13.89 8.31 -6.61
CA LYS A 107 -14.05 6.91 -6.22
C LYS A 107 -12.76 6.29 -5.68
N GLY A 108 -11.63 6.67 -6.23
CA GLY A 108 -10.36 6.05 -5.87
C GLY A 108 -10.24 4.60 -6.33
N SER A 109 -9.18 3.94 -5.88
CA SER A 109 -8.97 2.53 -6.16
C SER A 109 -8.13 1.90 -5.06
N PHE A 110 -8.31 0.59 -4.89
CA PHE A 110 -7.52 -0.21 -3.97
C PHE A 110 -7.18 -1.51 -4.71
N ARG A 111 -5.87 -1.78 -4.89
CA ARG A 111 -5.40 -2.97 -5.58
C ARG A 111 -4.40 -3.71 -4.72
N LYS A 112 -4.62 -5.01 -4.58
CA LYS A 112 -3.71 -5.92 -3.89
C LYS A 112 -3.09 -6.84 -4.92
N ILE A 113 -1.77 -6.88 -4.96
CA ILE A 113 -1.00 -7.58 -5.99
C ILE A 113 0.00 -8.50 -5.30
N TYR A 114 0.04 -9.77 -5.74
CA TYR A 114 1.05 -10.71 -5.26
C TYR A 114 2.21 -10.70 -6.23
N VAL A 115 3.43 -10.56 -5.68
CA VAL A 115 4.64 -10.48 -6.48
C VAL A 115 5.16 -11.88 -6.75
N CYS A 116 5.33 -12.22 -8.04
CA CYS A 116 5.91 -13.49 -8.42
C CYS A 116 7.40 -13.50 -8.10
N PRO A 117 7.91 -14.59 -7.49
CA PRO A 117 9.35 -14.71 -7.29
C PRO A 117 10.08 -14.71 -8.63
N SER A 118 11.26 -14.09 -8.66
CA SER A 118 12.11 -14.14 -9.84
C SER A 118 12.62 -15.57 -10.05
N VAL A 119 12.61 -16.03 -11.30
CA VAL A 119 13.09 -17.37 -11.64
C VAL A 119 14.61 -17.44 -11.69
N ASN A 120 15.29 -16.31 -11.60
CA ASN A 120 16.74 -16.23 -11.67
C ASN A 120 17.41 -16.00 -10.33
N ASP A 121 16.66 -16.00 -9.26
CA ASP A 121 17.17 -15.76 -7.89
C ASP A 121 17.67 -17.05 -7.21
#